data_113c5dcac230d179a0a6906f6bc4b51e
#
_entry.id   113c5dcac230d179a0a6906f6bc4b51e
#
_cell.length_a   1.000
_cell.length_b   1.000
_cell.length_c   1.000
_cell.angle_alpha   90.00
_cell.angle_beta   90.00
_cell.angle_gamma   90.00
#
_symmetry.space_group_name_H-M   'P 1'
#
loop_
_entity.id
_entity.type
_entity.pdbx_description
1 polymer ?
#
loop_
_entity_poly.entity_id
_entity_poly.type
_entity_poly.pdbx_seq_one_letter_code
_entity_poly.pdbx_strand_id
1 'polypeptide(L)'
;MDYKNILLIKMSSLGDVLHTLPFAGELRKLYPNAKISWLVHPQFAGFVPDPPVIDEVLYFDKVKFNKMSFGDKIKYYKELRDMLHSKHFDLVIDMQGLFKSAMMAAISGCSNRIGYCEMREGSGFVSKAICGSHSKDHVIERYLDVARHLGAKIDEVEFPMPDLTKESKVVEETLTAKGVKGDYVVFVPGARWNTKEWPMEHYAELAKKITADGMYIVLAGGPDDAPKGAKIKEISGLEKVVDMTGQTTLRELAALIKGCKVYISADTGPLHFAAALKKPLVAMYGPTKADRTGPYGSDKAAVLLTPAKCAACLKKNCNDWHCMHDITPEMVYEVYKEKLGK
;
A
#
# COMPACT_ATOMS: atom_id res chain seq x y z
N MET A 1 17.20 11.45 23.22
CA MET A 1 16.06 12.22 23.76
C MET A 1 14.93 11.23 23.98
N ASP A 2 14.20 11.37 25.06
CA ASP A 2 13.08 10.49 25.38
C ASP A 2 11.78 11.21 25.06
N TYR A 3 11.19 10.88 23.87
CA TYR A 3 9.93 11.46 23.43
C TYR A 3 8.76 10.69 24.06
N LYS A 4 7.70 11.41 24.46
CA LYS A 4 6.52 10.84 25.13
C LYS A 4 5.26 10.85 24.26
N ASN A 5 5.12 11.85 23.41
CA ASN A 5 3.94 12.01 22.54
C ASN A 5 4.39 12.28 21.10
N ILE A 6 4.32 11.27 20.25
CA ILE A 6 4.83 11.33 18.87
C ILE A 6 3.66 11.36 17.89
N LEU A 7 3.69 12.29 16.93
CA LEU A 7 2.77 12.31 15.80
C LEU A 7 3.49 11.84 14.54
N LEU A 8 3.04 10.72 13.98
CA LEU A 8 3.43 10.24 12.67
C LEU A 8 2.39 10.70 11.62
N ILE A 9 2.84 11.39 10.57
CA ILE A 9 1.98 11.89 9.50
C ILE A 9 2.27 11.11 8.22
N LYS A 10 1.34 10.25 7.81
CA LYS A 10 1.33 9.59 6.50
C LYS A 10 -0.12 9.34 6.10
N MET A 11 -0.65 10.24 5.29
CA MET A 11 -2.09 10.30 5.02
C MET A 11 -2.50 9.45 3.80
N SER A 12 -1.63 9.29 2.82
CA SER A 12 -1.92 8.60 1.54
C SER A 12 -0.62 8.36 0.74
N SER A 13 -0.57 7.55 -0.31
CA SER A 13 -1.59 6.62 -0.78
C SER A 13 -1.48 5.28 -0.07
N LEU A 14 -2.27 4.26 -0.49
CA LEU A 14 -2.26 2.94 0.11
C LEU A 14 -0.85 2.32 0.20
N GLY A 15 -0.14 2.24 -0.93
CA GLY A 15 1.22 1.70 -0.96
C GLY A 15 2.19 2.52 -0.09
N ASP A 16 2.05 3.86 -0.05
CA ASP A 16 2.90 4.72 0.78
C ASP A 16 2.63 4.53 2.28
N VAL A 17 1.39 4.26 2.70
CA VAL A 17 1.05 3.91 4.09
C VAL A 17 1.72 2.58 4.45
N LEU A 18 1.63 1.57 3.58
CA LEU A 18 2.28 0.28 3.78
C LEU A 18 3.81 0.38 3.84
N HIS A 19 4.41 1.18 2.98
CA HIS A 19 5.87 1.43 3.02
C HIS A 19 6.32 2.12 4.33
N THR A 20 5.39 2.74 5.07
CA THR A 20 5.71 3.39 6.35
C THR A 20 5.62 2.42 7.54
N LEU A 21 5.07 1.22 7.36
CA LEU A 21 4.93 0.24 8.45
C LEU A 21 6.26 -0.15 9.09
N PRO A 22 7.35 -0.45 8.34
CA PRO A 22 8.64 -0.74 8.94
C PRO A 22 9.16 0.39 9.81
N PHE A 23 9.01 1.63 9.34
CA PHE A 23 9.38 2.81 10.13
C PHE A 23 8.57 2.89 11.43
N ALA A 24 7.26 2.62 11.40
CA ALA A 24 6.41 2.64 12.60
C ALA A 24 6.85 1.57 13.62
N GLY A 25 7.24 0.38 13.14
CA GLY A 25 7.80 -0.68 13.99
C GLY A 25 9.10 -0.24 14.67
N GLU A 26 10.04 0.34 13.91
CA GLU A 26 11.30 0.85 14.45
C GLU A 26 11.07 2.03 15.42
N LEU A 27 10.11 2.90 15.13
CA LEU A 27 9.75 4.00 16.03
C LEU A 27 9.26 3.48 17.38
N ARG A 28 8.45 2.41 17.41
CA ARG A 28 8.01 1.76 18.64
C ARG A 28 9.17 1.10 19.40
N LYS A 29 10.10 0.44 18.71
CA LYS A 29 11.29 -0.14 19.33
C LYS A 29 12.16 0.94 19.99
N LEU A 30 12.32 2.10 19.34
CA LEU A 30 13.07 3.25 19.90
C LEU A 30 12.38 3.90 21.10
N TYR A 31 11.06 4.00 21.07
CA TYR A 31 10.26 4.70 22.08
C TYR A 31 9.16 3.80 22.63
N PRO A 32 9.50 2.76 23.41
CA PRO A 32 8.54 1.74 23.85
C PRO A 32 7.44 2.29 24.75
N ASN A 33 7.70 3.39 25.46
CA ASN A 33 6.77 4.02 26.39
C ASN A 33 6.09 5.29 25.82
N ALA A 34 6.41 5.70 24.59
CA ALA A 34 5.77 6.85 23.97
C ALA A 34 4.37 6.54 23.52
N LYS A 35 3.48 7.52 23.58
CA LYS A 35 2.20 7.49 22.89
C LYS A 35 2.42 7.88 21.44
N ILE A 36 2.25 6.94 20.51
CA ILE A 36 2.41 7.16 19.08
C ILE A 36 1.03 7.29 18.44
N SER A 37 0.74 8.47 17.90
CA SER A 37 -0.47 8.74 17.13
C SER A 37 -0.13 8.79 15.65
N TRP A 38 -0.96 8.18 14.78
CA TRP A 38 -0.77 8.23 13.33
C TRP A 38 -1.91 9.00 12.65
N LEU A 39 -1.58 10.11 11.96
CA LEU A 39 -2.52 10.86 11.14
C LEU A 39 -2.59 10.26 9.74
N VAL A 40 -3.77 9.73 9.37
CA VAL A 40 -4.02 9.01 8.13
C VAL A 40 -5.36 9.42 7.51
N HIS A 41 -5.54 9.21 6.20
CA HIS A 41 -6.84 9.32 5.56
C HIS A 41 -7.72 8.12 5.97
N PRO A 42 -9.02 8.31 6.31
CA PRO A 42 -9.90 7.22 6.77
C PRO A 42 -9.90 5.98 5.87
N GLN A 43 -9.83 6.19 4.55
CA GLN A 43 -9.79 5.11 3.55
C GLN A 43 -8.60 4.14 3.75
N PHE A 44 -7.49 4.58 4.34
CA PHE A 44 -6.27 3.78 4.49
C PHE A 44 -6.00 3.37 5.95
N ALA A 45 -6.86 3.78 6.88
CA ALA A 45 -6.67 3.53 8.31
C ALA A 45 -6.68 2.04 8.69
N GLY A 46 -7.36 1.21 7.90
CA GLY A 46 -7.40 -0.24 8.14
C GLY A 46 -6.05 -0.95 8.13
N PHE A 47 -4.98 -0.26 7.71
CA PHE A 47 -3.61 -0.80 7.64
C PHE A 47 -2.67 -0.25 8.69
N VAL A 48 -3.10 0.75 9.42
CA VAL A 48 -2.33 1.21 10.58
C VAL A 48 -2.25 0.05 11.57
N PRO A 49 -1.05 -0.30 12.06
CA PRO A 49 -0.89 -1.40 13.01
C PRO A 49 -1.68 -1.15 14.29
N ASP A 50 -2.19 -2.24 14.85
CA ASP A 50 -2.86 -2.21 16.15
C ASP A 50 -1.84 -1.93 17.30
N PRO A 51 -2.29 -1.52 18.50
CA PRO A 51 -1.40 -1.46 19.67
C PRO A 51 -0.68 -2.80 19.91
N PRO A 52 0.56 -2.80 20.38
CA PRO A 52 1.27 -1.65 20.94
C PRO A 52 2.05 -0.81 19.92
N VAL A 53 2.02 -1.10 18.61
CA VAL A 53 2.82 -0.37 17.61
C VAL A 53 2.33 1.07 17.48
N ILE A 54 1.04 1.26 17.22
CA ILE A 54 0.37 2.56 17.17
C ILE A 54 -0.74 2.60 18.22
N ASP A 55 -0.69 3.60 19.09
CA ASP A 55 -1.66 3.72 20.18
C ASP A 55 -2.95 4.41 19.74
N GLU A 56 -2.87 5.29 18.75
CA GLU A 56 -4.01 6.12 18.35
C GLU A 56 -3.98 6.46 16.85
N VAL A 57 -5.12 6.29 16.19
CA VAL A 57 -5.30 6.69 14.80
C VAL A 57 -6.08 7.99 14.74
N LEU A 58 -5.51 9.00 14.10
CA LEU A 58 -6.11 10.30 13.84
C LEU A 58 -6.46 10.43 12.36
N TYR A 59 -7.54 11.17 12.06
CA TYR A 59 -8.05 11.22 10.70
C TYR A 59 -8.00 12.61 10.09
N PHE A 60 -7.55 12.67 8.83
CA PHE A 60 -7.77 13.80 7.94
C PHE A 60 -8.48 13.32 6.66
N ASP A 61 -9.79 13.61 6.57
CA ASP A 61 -10.58 13.25 5.40
C ASP A 61 -10.52 14.35 4.33
N LYS A 62 -9.58 14.17 3.40
CA LYS A 62 -9.39 15.09 2.27
C LYS A 62 -10.60 15.13 1.33
N VAL A 63 -11.30 14.01 1.15
CA VAL A 63 -12.45 13.94 0.23
C VAL A 63 -13.60 14.77 0.79
N LYS A 64 -13.92 14.56 2.06
CA LYS A 64 -14.90 15.34 2.80
C LYS A 64 -14.50 16.82 2.81
N PHE A 65 -13.25 17.12 3.17
CA PHE A 65 -12.72 18.49 3.20
C PHE A 65 -12.87 19.23 1.87
N ASN A 66 -12.56 18.58 0.74
CA ASN A 66 -12.64 19.23 -0.58
C ASN A 66 -14.10 19.62 -0.96
N LYS A 67 -15.09 18.89 -0.45
CA LYS A 67 -16.53 19.14 -0.71
C LYS A 67 -17.14 20.16 0.23
N MET A 68 -16.45 20.60 1.28
CA MET A 68 -16.93 21.57 2.26
C MET A 68 -16.99 22.99 1.67
N SER A 69 -17.91 23.79 2.18
CA SER A 69 -17.93 25.26 1.98
C SER A 69 -16.67 25.91 2.58
N PHE A 70 -16.37 27.15 2.20
CA PHE A 70 -15.20 27.85 2.74
C PHE A 70 -15.28 28.00 4.27
N GLY A 71 -16.45 28.34 4.80
CA GLY A 71 -16.67 28.49 6.26
C GLY A 71 -16.49 27.15 7.00
N ASP A 72 -17.02 26.06 6.43
CA ASP A 72 -16.86 24.72 7.03
C ASP A 72 -15.40 24.24 6.99
N LYS A 73 -14.64 24.60 5.95
CA LYS A 73 -13.19 24.31 5.89
C LYS A 73 -12.44 24.99 7.03
N ILE A 74 -12.74 26.25 7.31
CA ILE A 74 -12.12 27.01 8.42
C ILE A 74 -12.46 26.32 9.76
N LYS A 75 -13.75 25.98 9.96
CA LYS A 75 -14.20 25.29 11.17
C LYS A 75 -13.49 23.95 11.34
N TYR A 76 -13.45 23.13 10.28
CA TYR A 76 -12.78 21.83 10.28
C TYR A 76 -11.27 21.94 10.61
N TYR A 77 -10.58 22.93 10.05
CA TYR A 77 -9.18 23.18 10.38
C TYR A 77 -8.98 23.62 11.82
N LYS A 78 -9.89 24.44 12.36
CA LYS A 78 -9.85 24.86 13.76
C LYS A 78 -10.03 23.66 14.70
N GLU A 79 -11.04 22.84 14.45
CA GLU A 79 -11.30 21.62 15.22
C GLU A 79 -10.10 20.65 15.16
N LEU A 80 -9.52 20.45 13.97
CA LEU A 80 -8.35 19.61 13.78
C LEU A 80 -7.12 20.17 14.52
N ARG A 81 -6.89 21.48 14.44
CA ARG A 81 -5.82 22.14 15.18
C ARG A 81 -6.00 21.96 16.69
N ASP A 82 -7.19 22.23 17.21
CA ASP A 82 -7.46 22.17 18.64
C ASP A 82 -7.30 20.71 19.15
N MET A 83 -7.72 19.73 18.36
CA MET A 83 -7.50 18.32 18.64
C MET A 83 -6.00 17.95 18.65
N LEU A 84 -5.22 18.39 17.65
CA LEU A 84 -3.79 18.12 17.60
C LEU A 84 -3.02 18.81 18.73
N HIS A 85 -3.36 20.06 19.05
CA HIS A 85 -2.76 20.81 20.17
C HIS A 85 -3.02 20.15 21.53
N SER A 86 -4.23 19.63 21.76
CA SER A 86 -4.61 19.00 23.04
C SER A 86 -3.76 17.75 23.36
N LYS A 87 -3.05 17.21 22.37
CA LYS A 87 -2.22 15.99 22.54
C LYS A 87 -0.78 16.30 22.95
N HIS A 88 -0.35 17.56 22.93
CA HIS A 88 0.97 18.01 23.37
C HIS A 88 2.12 17.18 22.78
N PHE A 89 2.15 17.05 21.45
CA PHE A 89 3.21 16.33 20.77
C PHE A 89 4.58 16.97 21.02
N ASP A 90 5.57 16.18 21.32
CA ASP A 90 6.99 16.56 21.51
C ASP A 90 7.88 16.19 20.34
N LEU A 91 7.37 15.34 19.42
CA LEU A 91 7.96 15.06 18.11
C LEU A 91 6.88 14.89 17.06
N VAL A 92 7.05 15.53 15.92
CA VAL A 92 6.22 15.31 14.71
C VAL A 92 7.10 14.80 13.58
N ILE A 93 6.68 13.71 12.95
CA ILE A 93 7.41 13.05 11.86
C ILE A 93 6.53 13.08 10.61
N ASP A 94 6.89 13.93 9.64
CA ASP A 94 6.19 14.06 8.36
C ASP A 94 6.79 13.10 7.32
N MET A 95 6.20 11.90 7.21
CA MET A 95 6.57 10.89 6.21
C MET A 95 5.82 11.07 4.89
N GLN A 96 4.96 12.08 4.76
CA GLN A 96 4.26 12.41 3.51
C GLN A 96 5.08 13.39 2.66
N GLY A 97 5.69 14.40 3.27
CA GLY A 97 6.57 15.36 2.63
C GLY A 97 5.89 16.25 1.57
N LEU A 98 4.62 16.61 1.77
CA LEU A 98 3.85 17.46 0.87
C LEU A 98 3.27 18.68 1.62
N PHE A 99 2.85 19.73 0.91
CA PHE A 99 2.25 20.92 1.52
C PHE A 99 1.15 20.59 2.54
N LYS A 100 0.28 19.63 2.22
CA LYS A 100 -0.82 19.26 3.12
C LYS A 100 -0.35 18.64 4.43
N SER A 101 0.66 17.79 4.39
CA SER A 101 1.22 17.18 5.61
C SER A 101 2.00 18.21 6.41
N ALA A 102 2.70 19.12 5.74
CA ALA A 102 3.37 20.24 6.38
C ALA A 102 2.37 21.13 7.15
N MET A 103 1.20 21.42 6.57
CA MET A 103 0.13 22.12 7.28
C MET A 103 -0.31 21.38 8.54
N MET A 104 -0.47 20.05 8.49
CA MET A 104 -0.82 19.24 9.66
C MET A 104 0.29 19.29 10.72
N ALA A 105 1.55 19.19 10.28
CA ALA A 105 2.71 19.33 11.16
C ALA A 105 2.77 20.72 11.82
N ALA A 106 2.49 21.79 11.07
CA ALA A 106 2.49 23.16 11.59
C ALA A 106 1.38 23.39 12.63
N ILE A 107 0.14 22.98 12.31
CA ILE A 107 -1.00 23.16 13.21
C ILE A 107 -1.01 22.24 14.43
N SER A 108 -0.08 21.28 14.52
CA SER A 108 0.09 20.45 15.73
C SER A 108 0.62 21.23 16.93
N GLY A 109 1.22 22.43 16.70
CA GLY A 109 1.86 23.24 17.75
C GLY A 109 3.23 22.73 18.20
N CYS A 110 3.68 21.56 17.76
CA CYS A 110 5.00 21.03 18.09
C CYS A 110 6.10 21.79 17.31
N SER A 111 7.16 22.21 17.99
CA SER A 111 8.32 22.88 17.37
C SER A 111 9.32 21.87 16.76
N ASN A 112 9.39 20.66 17.32
CA ASN A 112 10.31 19.61 16.86
C ASN A 112 9.66 18.80 15.73
N ARG A 113 9.91 19.20 14.50
CA ARG A 113 9.32 18.58 13.30
C ARG A 113 10.42 18.10 12.36
N ILE A 114 10.38 16.84 12.03
CA ILE A 114 11.28 16.20 11.06
C ILE A 114 10.47 15.52 9.96
N GLY A 115 11.11 15.23 8.85
CA GLY A 115 10.52 14.45 7.75
C GLY A 115 11.60 13.70 6.98
N TYR A 116 11.19 12.81 6.07
CA TYR A 116 12.14 12.08 5.24
C TYR A 116 12.74 12.99 4.14
N CYS A 117 13.75 12.51 3.42
CA CYS A 117 14.58 13.30 2.52
C CYS A 117 13.82 14.01 1.38
N GLU A 118 12.74 13.41 0.84
CA GLU A 118 11.99 13.98 -0.30
C GLU A 118 10.87 14.93 0.17
N MET A 119 11.23 16.02 0.82
CA MET A 119 10.29 17.08 1.18
C MET A 119 10.00 17.94 -0.06
N ARG A 120 8.73 17.99 -0.49
CA ARG A 120 8.26 18.68 -1.70
C ARG A 120 7.22 19.75 -1.36
N GLU A 121 6.82 20.54 -2.34
CA GLU A 121 5.74 21.55 -2.22
C GLU A 121 5.94 22.50 -1.04
N GLY A 122 7.19 22.84 -0.71
CA GLY A 122 7.51 23.75 0.41
C GLY A 122 7.46 23.10 1.80
N SER A 123 7.20 21.79 1.91
CA SER A 123 7.13 21.11 3.22
C SER A 123 8.43 21.16 4.02
N GLY A 124 9.57 21.27 3.34
CA GLY A 124 10.88 21.44 3.97
C GLY A 124 11.08 22.74 4.76
N PHE A 125 10.22 23.76 4.55
CA PHE A 125 10.21 24.97 5.39
C PHE A 125 9.52 24.75 6.75
N VAL A 126 8.72 23.69 6.87
CA VAL A 126 7.96 23.38 8.09
C VAL A 126 8.63 22.28 8.90
N SER A 127 9.14 21.25 8.25
CA SER A 127 9.79 20.11 8.89
C SER A 127 11.21 19.94 8.35
N LYS A 128 12.17 19.66 9.25
CA LYS A 128 13.57 19.42 8.87
C LYS A 128 13.68 18.12 8.10
N ALA A 129 14.15 18.17 6.86
CA ALA A 129 14.41 16.98 6.06
C ALA A 129 15.59 16.18 6.63
N ILE A 130 15.40 14.88 6.80
CA ILE A 130 16.43 13.94 7.21
C ILE A 130 16.82 13.10 6.00
N CYS A 131 18.06 13.25 5.56
CA CYS A 131 18.64 12.50 4.45
C CYS A 131 19.77 11.62 5.01
N GLY A 132 19.65 10.31 4.83
CA GLY A 132 20.68 9.34 5.20
C GLY A 132 21.40 8.78 3.96
N SER A 133 22.15 7.71 4.18
CA SER A 133 22.91 7.00 3.13
C SER A 133 22.05 6.37 2.06
N HIS A 134 20.77 6.07 2.38
CA HIS A 134 19.82 5.37 1.51
C HIS A 134 18.87 6.32 0.76
N SER A 135 19.21 7.61 0.65
CA SER A 135 18.35 8.63 0.04
C SER A 135 18.01 8.38 -1.45
N LYS A 136 18.73 7.49 -2.13
CA LYS A 136 18.48 7.06 -3.53
C LYS A 136 17.93 5.64 -3.65
N ASP A 137 17.87 4.89 -2.56
CA ASP A 137 17.44 3.49 -2.54
C ASP A 137 15.92 3.35 -2.56
N HIS A 138 15.41 2.17 -2.27
CA HIS A 138 13.99 1.90 -2.15
C HIS A 138 13.31 2.84 -1.14
N VAL A 139 12.05 3.22 -1.38
CA VAL A 139 11.33 4.20 -0.55
C VAL A 139 11.28 3.82 0.94
N ILE A 140 11.23 2.53 1.25
CA ILE A 140 11.26 2.02 2.63
C ILE A 140 12.59 2.38 3.30
N GLU A 141 13.72 2.18 2.61
CA GLU A 141 15.05 2.52 3.15
C GLU A 141 15.18 4.03 3.44
N ARG A 142 14.59 4.87 2.58
CA ARG A 142 14.54 6.33 2.80
C ARG A 142 13.73 6.70 4.04
N TYR A 143 12.65 5.96 4.32
CA TYR A 143 11.87 6.15 5.54
C TYR A 143 12.66 5.65 6.76
N LEU A 144 13.35 4.52 6.64
CA LEU A 144 14.19 3.97 7.70
C LEU A 144 15.42 4.84 8.00
N ASP A 145 15.89 5.67 7.07
CA ASP A 145 16.92 6.67 7.35
C ASP A 145 16.49 7.67 8.44
N VAL A 146 15.19 7.98 8.53
CA VAL A 146 14.67 8.80 9.64
C VAL A 146 14.76 8.05 10.98
N ALA A 147 14.48 6.74 10.99
CA ALA A 147 14.63 5.92 12.19
C ALA A 147 16.11 5.80 12.61
N ARG A 148 17.02 5.60 11.64
CA ARG A 148 18.48 5.59 11.88
C ARG A 148 18.96 6.92 12.43
N HIS A 149 18.46 8.04 11.93
CA HIS A 149 18.75 9.38 12.48
C HIS A 149 18.29 9.53 13.94
N LEU A 150 17.18 8.89 14.31
CA LEU A 150 16.68 8.85 15.68
C LEU A 150 17.41 7.83 16.56
N GLY A 151 18.32 7.02 16.01
CA GLY A 151 19.19 6.09 16.74
C GLY A 151 18.86 4.61 16.53
N ALA A 152 17.94 4.25 15.61
CA ALA A 152 17.64 2.86 15.31
C ALA A 152 18.84 2.13 14.70
N LYS A 153 19.08 0.89 15.17
CA LYS A 153 19.95 -0.08 14.52
C LYS A 153 19.04 -1.12 13.86
N ILE A 154 19.06 -1.18 12.54
CA ILE A 154 18.12 -1.98 11.77
C ILE A 154 18.89 -3.08 11.06
N ASP A 155 18.77 -4.29 11.56
CA ASP A 155 19.40 -5.49 10.98
C ASP A 155 18.44 -6.20 10.03
N GLU A 156 17.14 -6.23 10.35
CA GLU A 156 16.09 -6.82 9.52
C GLU A 156 14.89 -5.87 9.45
N VAL A 157 14.28 -5.78 8.26
CA VAL A 157 13.10 -4.93 8.03
C VAL A 157 11.83 -5.76 8.23
N GLU A 158 11.09 -5.42 9.27
CA GLU A 158 9.82 -6.05 9.63
C GLU A 158 8.64 -5.15 9.29
N PHE A 159 7.53 -5.77 8.88
CA PHE A 159 6.27 -5.08 8.63
C PHE A 159 5.28 -5.40 9.75
N PRO A 160 5.08 -4.52 10.73
CA PRO A 160 4.03 -4.72 11.73
C PRO A 160 2.66 -4.64 11.05
N MET A 161 2.01 -5.79 10.92
CA MET A 161 0.69 -5.91 10.31
C MET A 161 -0.39 -5.91 11.41
N PRO A 162 -1.59 -5.37 11.12
CA PRO A 162 -2.72 -5.51 12.03
C PRO A 162 -3.14 -6.99 12.21
N ASP A 163 -3.78 -7.30 13.32
CA ASP A 163 -4.39 -8.63 13.50
C ASP A 163 -5.55 -8.83 12.52
N LEU A 164 -5.44 -9.85 11.68
CA LEU A 164 -6.41 -10.19 10.64
C LEU A 164 -7.24 -11.43 10.98
N THR A 165 -7.24 -11.88 12.23
CA THR A 165 -7.89 -13.13 12.63
C THR A 165 -9.41 -13.11 12.37
N LYS A 166 -10.07 -12.00 12.66
CA LYS A 166 -11.51 -11.83 12.41
C LYS A 166 -11.82 -11.79 10.93
N GLU A 167 -11.07 -10.98 10.19
CA GLU A 167 -11.24 -10.81 8.75
C GLU A 167 -10.93 -12.09 7.98
N SER A 168 -9.98 -12.89 8.47
CA SER A 168 -9.68 -14.22 7.87
C SER A 168 -10.88 -15.16 7.93
N LYS A 169 -11.62 -15.18 9.04
CA LYS A 169 -12.85 -15.98 9.16
C LYS A 169 -13.95 -15.48 8.20
N VAL A 170 -14.17 -14.17 8.15
CA VAL A 170 -15.17 -13.57 7.25
C VAL A 170 -14.83 -13.90 5.79
N VAL A 171 -13.56 -13.80 5.41
CA VAL A 171 -13.10 -14.13 4.06
C VAL A 171 -13.30 -15.60 3.73
N GLU A 172 -12.96 -16.50 4.64
CA GLU A 172 -13.16 -17.96 4.47
C GLU A 172 -14.64 -18.31 4.28
N GLU A 173 -15.52 -17.77 5.12
CA GLU A 173 -16.97 -17.95 5.00
C GLU A 173 -17.49 -17.40 3.67
N THR A 174 -17.02 -16.22 3.25
CA THR A 174 -17.41 -15.59 1.98
C THR A 174 -16.94 -16.41 0.78
N LEU A 175 -15.71 -16.88 0.78
CA LEU A 175 -15.16 -17.73 -0.28
C LEU A 175 -15.94 -19.05 -0.39
N THR A 176 -16.24 -19.66 0.73
CA THR A 176 -17.07 -20.90 0.81
C THR A 176 -18.45 -20.66 0.23
N ALA A 177 -19.13 -19.58 0.62
CA ALA A 177 -20.44 -19.21 0.11
C ALA A 177 -20.44 -18.93 -1.42
N LYS A 178 -19.31 -18.43 -1.95
CA LYS A 178 -19.10 -18.22 -3.39
C LYS A 178 -18.62 -19.48 -4.13
N GLY A 179 -18.54 -20.63 -3.46
CA GLY A 179 -18.20 -21.92 -4.08
C GLY A 179 -16.71 -22.18 -4.26
N VAL A 180 -15.84 -21.44 -3.60
CA VAL A 180 -14.38 -21.72 -3.58
C VAL A 180 -14.13 -22.92 -2.66
N LYS A 181 -13.69 -24.04 -3.21
CA LYS A 181 -13.50 -25.32 -2.49
C LYS A 181 -12.05 -25.76 -2.43
N GLY A 182 -11.11 -24.85 -2.48
CA GLY A 182 -9.70 -25.23 -2.49
C GLY A 182 -8.77 -24.03 -2.57
N ASP A 183 -7.55 -24.29 -3.01
CA ASP A 183 -6.53 -23.26 -3.14
C ASP A 183 -6.89 -22.22 -4.20
N TYR A 184 -6.51 -20.98 -3.95
CA TYR A 184 -6.81 -19.88 -4.86
C TYR A 184 -5.64 -18.94 -5.08
N VAL A 185 -5.67 -18.27 -6.22
CA VAL A 185 -4.77 -17.18 -6.62
C VAL A 185 -5.56 -15.88 -6.61
N VAL A 186 -4.98 -14.82 -6.07
CA VAL A 186 -5.60 -13.50 -6.08
C VAL A 186 -5.08 -12.68 -7.26
N PHE A 187 -6.00 -12.14 -8.06
CA PHE A 187 -5.72 -11.13 -9.08
C PHE A 187 -6.25 -9.77 -8.63
N VAL A 188 -5.43 -8.74 -8.76
CA VAL A 188 -5.87 -7.35 -8.58
C VAL A 188 -5.65 -6.61 -9.90
N PRO A 189 -6.72 -6.46 -10.71
CA PRO A 189 -6.61 -5.92 -12.07
C PRO A 189 -6.47 -4.39 -12.12
N GLY A 190 -6.92 -3.69 -11.09
CA GLY A 190 -6.94 -2.23 -11.05
C GLY A 190 -5.63 -1.61 -10.63
N ALA A 191 -5.34 -0.44 -11.15
CA ALA A 191 -4.23 0.40 -10.73
C ALA A 191 -4.65 1.88 -10.75
N ARG A 192 -3.91 2.73 -9.99
CA ARG A 192 -4.21 4.17 -9.92
C ARG A 192 -3.97 4.92 -11.24
N TRP A 193 -3.08 4.41 -12.10
CA TRP A 193 -2.80 4.95 -13.41
C TRP A 193 -3.20 3.92 -14.46
N ASN A 194 -3.98 4.33 -15.44
CA ASN A 194 -4.40 3.45 -16.53
C ASN A 194 -3.21 2.82 -17.26
N THR A 195 -2.10 3.55 -17.36
CA THR A 195 -0.86 3.06 -17.99
C THR A 195 -0.18 1.91 -17.25
N LYS A 196 -0.53 1.65 -15.99
CA LYS A 196 -0.04 0.51 -15.20
C LYS A 196 -0.93 -0.73 -15.33
N GLU A 197 -2.14 -0.59 -15.84
CA GLU A 197 -3.09 -1.69 -15.89
C GLU A 197 -2.66 -2.73 -16.91
N TRP A 198 -2.71 -3.98 -16.50
CA TRP A 198 -2.52 -5.08 -17.42
C TRP A 198 -3.85 -5.38 -18.15
N PRO A 199 -3.85 -5.75 -19.46
CA PRO A 199 -5.06 -5.98 -20.20
C PRO A 199 -5.99 -7.01 -19.54
N MET A 200 -7.29 -6.75 -19.56
CA MET A 200 -8.29 -7.66 -18.98
C MET A 200 -8.34 -9.00 -19.72
N GLU A 201 -8.10 -8.98 -21.02
CA GLU A 201 -7.99 -10.15 -21.89
C GLU A 201 -6.81 -11.04 -21.44
N HIS A 202 -5.67 -10.44 -21.07
CA HIS A 202 -4.51 -11.15 -20.56
C HIS A 202 -4.80 -11.79 -19.19
N TYR A 203 -5.49 -11.07 -18.28
CA TYR A 203 -5.94 -11.67 -17.01
C TYR A 203 -6.87 -12.86 -17.25
N ALA A 204 -7.81 -12.75 -18.19
CA ALA A 204 -8.75 -13.82 -18.51
C ALA A 204 -8.04 -15.05 -19.13
N GLU A 205 -7.05 -14.84 -19.99
CA GLU A 205 -6.25 -15.91 -20.57
C GLU A 205 -5.39 -16.59 -19.51
N LEU A 206 -4.72 -15.82 -18.64
CA LEU A 206 -3.97 -16.35 -17.51
C LEU A 206 -4.87 -17.15 -16.56
N ALA A 207 -6.09 -16.68 -16.30
CA ALA A 207 -7.06 -17.38 -15.48
C ALA A 207 -7.41 -18.76 -16.07
N LYS A 208 -7.55 -18.90 -17.40
CA LYS A 208 -7.77 -20.20 -18.06
C LYS A 208 -6.64 -21.19 -17.79
N LYS A 209 -5.40 -20.73 -17.88
CA LYS A 209 -4.21 -21.56 -17.61
C LYS A 209 -4.15 -22.01 -16.14
N ILE A 210 -4.31 -21.08 -15.21
CA ILE A 210 -4.21 -21.36 -13.76
C ILE A 210 -5.38 -22.22 -13.26
N THR A 211 -6.59 -22.02 -13.79
CA THR A 211 -7.73 -22.86 -13.40
C THR A 211 -7.65 -24.28 -13.95
N ALA A 212 -6.94 -24.51 -15.06
CA ALA A 212 -6.60 -25.84 -15.57
C ALA A 212 -5.66 -26.59 -14.61
N ASP A 213 -4.80 -25.88 -13.87
CA ASP A 213 -3.97 -26.44 -12.78
C ASP A 213 -4.76 -26.81 -11.51
N GLY A 214 -6.07 -26.60 -11.51
CA GLY A 214 -6.94 -26.92 -10.38
C GLY A 214 -7.24 -25.78 -9.44
N MET A 215 -6.58 -24.63 -9.56
CA MET A 215 -6.75 -23.46 -8.68
C MET A 215 -8.03 -22.69 -8.97
N TYR A 216 -8.53 -21.98 -7.96
CA TYR A 216 -9.51 -20.92 -8.14
C TYR A 216 -8.79 -19.58 -8.39
N ILE A 217 -9.46 -18.68 -9.10
CA ILE A 217 -9.04 -17.28 -9.23
C ILE A 217 -10.01 -16.41 -8.45
N VAL A 218 -9.50 -15.58 -7.56
CA VAL A 218 -10.30 -14.58 -6.85
C VAL A 218 -9.86 -13.19 -7.34
N LEU A 219 -10.76 -12.50 -8.04
CA LEU A 219 -10.55 -11.12 -8.46
C LEU A 219 -10.84 -10.22 -7.27
N ALA A 220 -9.94 -9.31 -6.95
CA ALA A 220 -10.05 -8.40 -5.83
C ALA A 220 -9.64 -6.98 -6.23
N GLY A 221 -10.03 -5.99 -5.44
CA GLY A 221 -9.76 -4.58 -5.71
C GLY A 221 -10.78 -3.67 -5.06
N GLY A 222 -10.65 -2.36 -5.31
CA GLY A 222 -11.61 -1.37 -4.83
C GLY A 222 -12.93 -1.35 -5.62
N PRO A 223 -13.92 -0.55 -5.18
CA PRO A 223 -15.18 -0.39 -5.93
C PRO A 223 -15.00 0.08 -7.37
N ASP A 224 -13.99 0.91 -7.63
CA ASP A 224 -13.66 1.42 -8.97
C ASP A 224 -13.16 0.31 -9.92
N ASP A 225 -12.74 -0.83 -9.37
CA ASP A 225 -12.25 -1.99 -10.13
C ASP A 225 -13.37 -3.00 -10.48
N ALA A 226 -14.59 -2.85 -9.93
CA ALA A 226 -15.70 -3.76 -10.16
C ALA A 226 -16.03 -3.98 -11.64
N PRO A 227 -16.02 -2.94 -12.51
CA PRO A 227 -16.25 -3.15 -13.95
C PRO A 227 -15.16 -4.03 -14.60
N LYS A 228 -13.92 -3.94 -14.11
CA LYS A 228 -12.78 -4.75 -14.63
C LYS A 228 -12.92 -6.20 -14.19
N GLY A 229 -13.25 -6.43 -12.90
CA GLY A 229 -13.51 -7.77 -12.38
C GLY A 229 -14.63 -8.47 -13.16
N ALA A 230 -15.76 -7.80 -13.33
CA ALA A 230 -16.89 -8.31 -14.12
C ALA A 230 -16.48 -8.67 -15.56
N LYS A 231 -15.69 -7.80 -16.20
CA LYS A 231 -15.22 -8.01 -17.58
C LYS A 231 -14.28 -9.22 -17.70
N ILE A 232 -13.33 -9.37 -16.77
CA ILE A 232 -12.41 -10.52 -16.72
C ILE A 232 -13.21 -11.82 -16.51
N LYS A 233 -14.20 -11.83 -15.63
CA LYS A 233 -15.07 -12.98 -15.39
C LYS A 233 -15.86 -13.33 -16.64
N GLU A 234 -16.45 -12.34 -17.32
CA GLU A 234 -17.20 -12.50 -18.58
C GLU A 234 -16.30 -13.13 -19.68
N ILE A 235 -15.12 -12.54 -19.94
CA ILE A 235 -14.19 -13.00 -21.00
C ILE A 235 -13.68 -14.41 -20.70
N SER A 236 -13.37 -14.72 -19.43
CA SER A 236 -12.87 -16.05 -19.04
C SER A 236 -13.92 -17.13 -19.22
N GLY A 237 -15.18 -16.85 -18.92
CA GLY A 237 -16.31 -17.79 -18.98
C GLY A 237 -16.19 -18.95 -17.97
N LEU A 238 -15.36 -18.81 -16.91
CA LEU A 238 -15.03 -19.88 -16.00
C LEU A 238 -15.74 -19.73 -14.63
N GLU A 239 -16.34 -20.83 -14.15
CA GLU A 239 -16.95 -20.87 -12.81
C GLU A 239 -15.91 -20.67 -11.70
N LYS A 240 -14.69 -21.21 -11.89
CA LYS A 240 -13.58 -21.06 -10.94
C LYS A 240 -13.01 -19.65 -10.83
N VAL A 241 -13.46 -18.69 -11.65
CA VAL A 241 -13.16 -17.26 -11.51
C VAL A 241 -14.23 -16.61 -10.67
N VAL A 242 -13.90 -16.20 -9.45
CA VAL A 242 -14.79 -15.59 -8.48
C VAL A 242 -14.48 -14.11 -8.38
N ASP A 243 -15.49 -13.27 -8.65
CA ASP A 243 -15.34 -11.82 -8.55
C ASP A 243 -15.74 -11.31 -7.16
N MET A 244 -14.77 -10.70 -6.48
CA MET A 244 -14.91 -10.01 -5.20
C MET A 244 -14.48 -8.54 -5.28
N THR A 245 -14.30 -7.98 -6.47
CA THR A 245 -13.92 -6.57 -6.63
C THR A 245 -14.96 -5.65 -6.00
N GLY A 246 -14.51 -4.70 -5.19
CA GLY A 246 -15.37 -3.78 -4.45
C GLY A 246 -16.18 -4.40 -3.30
N GLN A 247 -16.00 -5.68 -2.99
CA GLN A 247 -16.77 -6.40 -1.96
C GLN A 247 -15.99 -6.64 -0.67
N THR A 248 -14.77 -6.15 -0.56
CA THR A 248 -13.92 -6.31 0.62
C THR A 248 -13.56 -4.96 1.23
N THR A 249 -13.52 -4.92 2.55
CA THR A 249 -12.77 -3.87 3.26
C THR A 249 -11.27 -4.06 3.02
N LEU A 250 -10.47 -3.08 3.38
CA LEU A 250 -9.02 -3.20 3.22
C LEU A 250 -8.43 -4.33 4.09
N ARG A 251 -8.93 -4.54 5.31
CA ARG A 251 -8.48 -5.64 6.19
C ARG A 251 -8.90 -7.01 5.63
N GLU A 252 -10.10 -7.12 5.09
CA GLU A 252 -10.53 -8.35 4.40
C GLU A 252 -9.72 -8.62 3.14
N LEU A 253 -9.35 -7.57 2.36
CA LEU A 253 -8.43 -7.71 1.23
C LEU A 253 -7.07 -8.25 1.69
N ALA A 254 -6.53 -7.74 2.80
CA ALA A 254 -5.28 -8.25 3.35
C ALA A 254 -5.42 -9.71 3.82
N ALA A 255 -6.54 -10.08 4.45
CA ALA A 255 -6.84 -11.44 4.85
C ALA A 255 -6.99 -12.38 3.64
N LEU A 256 -7.64 -11.92 2.57
CA LEU A 256 -7.75 -12.64 1.30
C LEU A 256 -6.36 -12.90 0.70
N ILE A 257 -5.50 -11.90 0.67
CA ILE A 257 -4.11 -12.03 0.20
C ILE A 257 -3.31 -12.96 1.12
N LYS A 258 -3.50 -12.88 2.44
CA LYS A 258 -2.85 -13.78 3.42
C LYS A 258 -3.19 -15.25 3.15
N GLY A 259 -4.42 -15.56 2.76
CA GLY A 259 -4.90 -16.92 2.50
C GLY A 259 -4.54 -17.46 1.11
N CYS A 260 -4.19 -16.63 0.12
CA CYS A 260 -3.93 -17.09 -1.25
C CYS A 260 -2.62 -17.89 -1.38
N LYS A 261 -2.50 -18.72 -2.42
CA LYS A 261 -1.26 -19.40 -2.76
C LYS A 261 -0.27 -18.49 -3.47
N VAL A 262 -0.76 -17.74 -4.45
CA VAL A 262 0.04 -16.76 -5.20
C VAL A 262 -0.79 -15.50 -5.38
N TYR A 263 -0.15 -14.36 -5.31
CA TYR A 263 -0.72 -13.05 -5.61
C TYR A 263 -0.19 -12.54 -6.94
N ILE A 264 -1.04 -12.04 -7.82
CA ILE A 264 -0.65 -11.51 -9.14
C ILE A 264 -1.30 -10.16 -9.40
N SER A 265 -0.50 -9.15 -9.67
CA SER A 265 -0.99 -7.83 -10.11
C SER A 265 0.08 -7.02 -10.83
N ALA A 266 -0.33 -5.91 -11.42
CA ALA A 266 0.58 -4.83 -11.76
C ALA A 266 1.03 -4.05 -10.52
N ASP A 267 1.83 -2.97 -10.71
CA ASP A 267 2.26 -2.05 -9.64
C ASP A 267 1.05 -1.32 -9.03
N THR A 268 0.51 -1.86 -7.95
CA THR A 268 -0.67 -1.36 -7.24
C THR A 268 -0.50 -1.46 -5.72
N GLY A 269 -1.33 -0.72 -4.97
CA GLY A 269 -1.24 -0.69 -3.50
C GLY A 269 -1.29 -2.07 -2.84
N PRO A 270 -2.24 -2.96 -3.18
CA PRO A 270 -2.33 -4.31 -2.63
C PRO A 270 -1.11 -5.20 -2.86
N LEU A 271 -0.28 -4.94 -3.87
CA LEU A 271 0.99 -5.65 -4.09
C LEU A 271 1.90 -5.59 -2.86
N HIS A 272 1.95 -4.43 -2.21
CA HIS A 272 2.81 -4.22 -1.04
C HIS A 272 2.33 -4.98 0.20
N PHE A 273 1.04 -5.35 0.25
CA PHE A 273 0.55 -6.31 1.23
C PHE A 273 1.09 -7.70 1.00
N ALA A 274 0.99 -8.18 -0.24
CA ALA A 274 1.49 -9.49 -0.58
C ALA A 274 2.98 -9.61 -0.25
N ALA A 275 3.75 -8.54 -0.51
CA ALA A 275 5.16 -8.47 -0.14
C ALA A 275 5.37 -8.47 1.39
N ALA A 276 4.66 -7.59 2.13
CA ALA A 276 4.74 -7.50 3.59
C ALA A 276 4.35 -8.81 4.29
N LEU A 277 3.39 -9.56 3.73
CA LEU A 277 2.96 -10.87 4.20
C LEU A 277 3.88 -12.00 3.71
N LYS A 278 4.98 -11.70 3.01
CA LYS A 278 5.93 -12.65 2.42
C LYS A 278 5.23 -13.74 1.58
N LYS A 279 4.15 -13.35 0.87
CA LYS A 279 3.43 -14.26 -0.04
C LYS A 279 4.20 -14.48 -1.33
N PRO A 280 4.11 -15.68 -1.93
CA PRO A 280 4.49 -15.85 -3.32
C PRO A 280 3.71 -14.88 -4.19
N LEU A 281 4.41 -14.07 -4.98
CA LEU A 281 3.77 -13.05 -5.80
C LEU A 281 4.47 -12.84 -7.14
N VAL A 282 3.68 -12.41 -8.13
CA VAL A 282 4.15 -11.96 -9.44
C VAL A 282 3.68 -10.51 -9.64
N ALA A 283 4.64 -9.61 -9.76
CA ALA A 283 4.40 -8.18 -9.92
C ALA A 283 4.82 -7.72 -11.32
N MET A 284 3.91 -7.12 -12.07
CA MET A 284 4.16 -6.64 -13.42
C MET A 284 4.45 -5.14 -13.43
N TYR A 285 5.56 -4.74 -14.05
CA TYR A 285 6.03 -3.36 -14.13
C TYR A 285 6.23 -2.92 -15.57
N GLY A 286 5.53 -1.88 -15.96
CA GLY A 286 5.69 -1.20 -17.26
C GLY A 286 6.27 0.21 -17.07
N PRO A 287 5.42 1.23 -16.81
CA PRO A 287 5.85 2.63 -16.74
C PRO A 287 6.53 3.02 -15.43
N THR A 288 6.50 2.19 -14.39
CA THR A 288 7.04 2.51 -13.06
C THR A 288 8.34 1.78 -12.76
N LYS A 289 9.06 2.25 -11.74
CA LYS A 289 10.37 1.75 -11.33
C LYS A 289 10.23 0.78 -10.16
N ALA A 290 10.49 -0.50 -10.40
CA ALA A 290 10.42 -1.53 -9.37
C ALA A 290 11.52 -1.38 -8.30
N ASP A 291 12.71 -0.90 -8.67
CA ASP A 291 13.81 -0.62 -7.75
C ASP A 291 13.46 0.44 -6.70
N ARG A 292 12.56 1.36 -7.05
CA ARG A 292 12.13 2.43 -6.14
C ARG A 292 10.99 2.03 -5.21
N THR A 293 9.99 1.33 -5.73
CA THR A 293 8.72 1.04 -5.02
C THR A 293 8.21 -0.37 -5.28
N GLY A 294 9.08 -1.30 -5.62
CA GLY A 294 8.70 -2.71 -5.85
C GLY A 294 8.34 -3.47 -4.58
N PRO A 295 8.03 -4.77 -4.71
CA PRO A 295 7.88 -5.63 -3.55
C PRO A 295 9.19 -5.63 -2.74
N TYR A 296 9.10 -5.34 -1.45
CA TYR A 296 10.27 -5.20 -0.59
C TYR A 296 10.31 -6.29 0.49
N GLY A 297 11.50 -6.80 0.76
CA GLY A 297 11.74 -7.73 1.88
C GLY A 297 11.14 -9.13 1.69
N SER A 298 10.78 -9.51 0.46
CA SER A 298 10.24 -10.82 0.15
C SER A 298 11.08 -11.54 -0.92
N ASP A 299 11.71 -12.63 -0.53
CA ASP A 299 12.41 -13.59 -1.41
C ASP A 299 11.45 -14.36 -2.33
N LYS A 300 10.16 -14.36 -1.97
CA LYS A 300 9.08 -15.01 -2.74
C LYS A 300 8.48 -14.12 -3.82
N ALA A 301 8.91 -12.87 -3.91
CA ALA A 301 8.45 -11.95 -4.93
C ALA A 301 9.18 -12.18 -6.26
N ALA A 302 8.44 -12.16 -7.36
CA ALA A 302 9.00 -12.05 -8.70
C ALA A 302 8.52 -10.74 -9.34
N VAL A 303 9.43 -10.02 -9.96
CA VAL A 303 9.14 -8.79 -10.69
C VAL A 303 9.35 -9.04 -12.17
N LEU A 304 8.26 -8.97 -12.94
CA LEU A 304 8.29 -9.00 -14.40
C LEU A 304 8.34 -7.56 -14.92
N LEU A 305 9.46 -7.21 -15.54
CA LEU A 305 9.60 -5.94 -16.23
C LEU A 305 9.15 -6.10 -17.67
N THR A 306 8.46 -5.08 -18.19
CA THR A 306 8.14 -5.03 -19.62
C THR A 306 9.41 -5.09 -20.48
N PRO A 307 9.39 -5.82 -21.61
CA PRO A 307 10.48 -5.78 -22.60
C PRO A 307 10.51 -4.46 -23.39
N ALA A 308 9.51 -3.60 -23.24
CA ALA A 308 9.43 -2.34 -23.97
C ALA A 308 10.61 -1.42 -23.67
N LYS A 309 11.20 -0.81 -24.72
CA LYS A 309 12.34 0.12 -24.58
C LYS A 309 12.03 1.35 -23.72
N CYS A 310 10.75 1.73 -23.58
CA CYS A 310 10.29 2.85 -22.78
C CYS A 310 9.94 2.47 -21.32
N ALA A 311 10.38 1.31 -20.82
CA ALA A 311 10.17 0.90 -19.43
C ALA A 311 10.55 2.00 -18.43
N ALA A 312 9.87 2.06 -17.30
CA ALA A 312 10.13 3.00 -16.21
C ALA A 312 10.02 4.50 -16.60
N CYS A 313 9.24 4.85 -17.63
CA CYS A 313 9.10 6.22 -18.16
C CYS A 313 8.28 7.16 -17.26
N LEU A 314 7.56 6.66 -16.27
CA LEU A 314 6.70 7.39 -15.32
C LEU A 314 5.55 8.18 -15.97
N LYS A 315 5.16 7.87 -17.20
CA LYS A 315 4.05 8.52 -17.89
C LYS A 315 2.71 7.99 -17.36
N LYS A 316 1.87 8.89 -16.86
CA LYS A 316 0.49 8.57 -16.42
C LYS A 316 -0.50 8.47 -17.57
N ASN A 317 -0.21 9.18 -18.66
CA ASN A 317 -0.94 9.14 -19.92
C ASN A 317 0.03 8.79 -21.03
N CYS A 318 -0.33 7.88 -21.90
CA CYS A 318 0.50 7.40 -22.99
C CYS A 318 -0.37 7.15 -24.22
N ASN A 319 0.04 7.68 -25.38
CA ASN A 319 -0.66 7.46 -26.65
C ASN A 319 -0.24 6.13 -27.31
N ASP A 320 0.93 5.61 -26.94
CA ASP A 320 1.48 4.35 -27.40
C ASP A 320 1.65 3.40 -26.19
N TRP A 321 0.51 3.02 -25.61
CA TRP A 321 0.49 2.20 -24.41
C TRP A 321 0.58 0.71 -24.77
N HIS A 322 1.78 0.23 -25.04
CA HIS A 322 2.03 -1.18 -25.35
C HIS A 322 2.80 -1.90 -24.21
N CYS A 323 3.52 -1.16 -23.37
CA CYS A 323 4.43 -1.76 -22.40
C CYS A 323 3.77 -2.80 -21.46
N MET A 324 2.49 -2.63 -21.09
CA MET A 324 1.77 -3.62 -20.30
C MET A 324 1.20 -4.75 -21.16
N HIS A 325 0.95 -4.51 -22.46
CA HIS A 325 0.55 -5.55 -23.42
C HIS A 325 1.72 -6.48 -23.78
N ASP A 326 2.95 -5.97 -23.78
CA ASP A 326 4.16 -6.75 -24.08
C ASP A 326 4.51 -7.76 -22.98
N ILE A 327 3.94 -7.61 -21.78
CA ILE A 327 3.97 -8.66 -20.74
C ILE A 327 2.87 -9.65 -21.08
N THR A 328 3.22 -10.80 -21.65
CA THR A 328 2.23 -11.79 -22.09
C THR A 328 1.71 -12.68 -20.96
N PRO A 329 0.52 -13.30 -21.11
CA PRO A 329 0.01 -14.28 -20.15
C PRO A 329 0.97 -15.47 -19.95
N GLU A 330 1.68 -15.89 -21.00
CA GLU A 330 2.70 -16.93 -20.93
C GLU A 330 3.83 -16.58 -20.00
N MET A 331 4.39 -15.37 -20.14
CA MET A 331 5.47 -14.89 -19.26
C MET A 331 5.05 -14.91 -17.79
N VAL A 332 3.83 -14.45 -17.51
CA VAL A 332 3.29 -14.42 -16.13
C VAL A 332 3.03 -15.85 -15.62
N TYR A 333 2.51 -16.74 -16.48
CA TYR A 333 2.22 -18.12 -16.11
C TYR A 333 3.48 -18.93 -15.80
N GLU A 334 4.56 -18.75 -16.56
CA GLU A 334 5.84 -19.42 -16.26
C GLU A 334 6.38 -19.00 -14.88
N VAL A 335 6.38 -17.71 -14.58
CA VAL A 335 6.80 -17.20 -13.28
C VAL A 335 5.84 -17.65 -12.16
N TYR A 336 4.53 -17.71 -12.43
CA TYR A 336 3.56 -18.26 -11.48
C TYR A 336 3.90 -19.72 -11.11
N LYS A 337 4.24 -20.58 -12.09
CA LYS A 337 4.63 -21.99 -11.82
C LYS A 337 5.85 -22.07 -10.91
N GLU A 338 6.87 -21.26 -11.18
CA GLU A 338 8.06 -21.17 -10.30
C GLU A 338 7.68 -20.78 -8.86
N LYS A 339 6.79 -19.81 -8.70
CA LYS A 339 6.35 -19.35 -7.38
C LYS A 339 5.43 -20.34 -6.66
N LEU A 340 4.77 -21.22 -7.39
CA LEU A 340 3.98 -22.31 -6.84
C LEU A 340 4.85 -23.53 -6.44
N GLY A 341 6.12 -23.56 -6.84
CA GLY A 341 7.03 -24.69 -6.61
C GLY A 341 6.79 -25.90 -7.54
N LYS A 342 6.30 -25.61 -8.75
CA LYS A 342 6.07 -26.61 -9.82
C LYS A 342 7.10 -26.48 -10.93
#